data_a8178cb7019fdf051441239107ae1fd6
#
_entry.id   a8178cb7019fdf051441239107ae1fd6
#
_cell.length_a   1.000
_cell.length_b   1.000
_cell.length_c   1.000
_cell.angle_alpha   90.00
_cell.angle_beta   90.00
_cell.angle_gamma   90.00
#
_symmetry.space_group_name_H-M   'P 1'
#
loop_
_entity.id
_entity.type
_entity.pdbx_description
1 polymer ?
#
loop_
_entity_poly.entity_id
_entity_poly.type
_entity_poly.pdbx_seq_one_letter_code
_entity_poly.pdbx_strand_id
1 'polypeptide(L)'
;METQAPIIAFLYDFDKTLCTTDMEDYAFIPSLGYTPAEFWGRANAFGWENRMDGLLAYMYTMIQECAAQNIKLDRAFLNHCGESIQLFPGVREWFARINAFGESLGVQVEHYVISSGLREIIEGSGIAQEFREIYACEFYYNENGDACWPKLDVNFTNKTQFVYRINKGILDVSRDKELNDSMPDDSKRVPFTNMIYMGDGLSDVPCMKMMRVYGGQAIAVYQASNRQGRTGGFHFPGRLPGGHGAGPHRPGHPPENDHHRPAAGGQQPPAPQHRRRCASQSGGAVLNTEYLNDRKTGAENAPVFSVFPGKSLYLQYRFC
;
A
#
# COMPACT_ATOMS: atom_id res chain seq x y z
N MET A 1 -24.51 -13.75 23.78
CA MET A 1 -23.90 -12.72 22.89
C MET A 1 -23.32 -13.49 21.72
N GLU A 2 -23.85 -13.29 20.52
CA GLU A 2 -23.23 -13.82 19.32
C GLU A 2 -21.85 -13.15 19.18
N THR A 3 -20.81 -13.95 19.25
CA THR A 3 -19.44 -13.45 19.00
C THR A 3 -19.34 -13.12 17.52
N GLN A 4 -19.22 -11.85 17.19
CA GLN A 4 -19.00 -11.42 15.81
C GLN A 4 -17.77 -12.14 15.25
N ALA A 5 -17.86 -12.66 14.01
CA ALA A 5 -16.75 -13.35 13.36
C ALA A 5 -15.52 -12.43 13.29
N PRO A 6 -14.32 -12.96 13.56
CA PRO A 6 -13.08 -12.17 13.41
C PRO A 6 -12.94 -11.63 11.98
N ILE A 7 -12.48 -10.39 11.85
CA ILE A 7 -12.26 -9.75 10.56
C ILE A 7 -10.80 -9.90 10.14
N ILE A 8 -10.59 -10.32 8.89
CA ILE A 8 -9.30 -10.27 8.20
C ILE A 8 -9.40 -9.20 7.13
N ALA A 9 -8.55 -8.17 7.18
CA ALA A 9 -8.54 -7.09 6.21
C ALA A 9 -7.38 -7.22 5.23
N PHE A 10 -7.71 -7.24 3.93
CA PHE A 10 -6.75 -7.11 2.84
C PHE A 10 -6.70 -5.65 2.39
N LEU A 11 -5.52 -5.05 2.43
CA LEU A 11 -5.24 -3.69 2.04
C LEU A 11 -4.38 -3.72 0.78
N TYR A 12 -4.87 -3.14 -0.29
CA TYR A 12 -4.21 -3.17 -1.60
C TYR A 12 -3.74 -1.78 -2.00
N ASP A 13 -2.52 -1.67 -2.47
CA ASP A 13 -2.22 -0.67 -3.48
C ASP A 13 -2.92 -1.06 -4.79
N PHE A 14 -3.11 -0.12 -5.74
CA PHE A 14 -3.87 -0.39 -6.95
C PHE A 14 -2.98 -0.51 -8.19
N ASP A 15 -2.21 0.53 -8.50
CA ASP A 15 -1.35 0.60 -9.67
C ASP A 15 -0.22 -0.42 -9.59
N LYS A 16 -0.01 -1.21 -10.66
CA LYS A 16 1.00 -2.28 -10.72
C LYS A 16 0.85 -3.35 -9.62
N THR A 17 -0.20 -3.25 -8.80
CA THR A 17 -0.57 -4.23 -7.77
C THR A 17 -1.82 -5.02 -8.16
N LEU A 18 -2.91 -4.36 -8.51
CA LEU A 18 -4.14 -4.98 -9.04
C LEU A 18 -4.28 -4.80 -10.55
N CYS A 19 -3.78 -3.70 -11.10
CA CYS A 19 -3.71 -3.44 -12.54
C CYS A 19 -2.26 -3.42 -13.05
N THR A 20 -2.09 -3.50 -14.38
CA THR A 20 -0.79 -3.80 -14.99
C THR A 20 0.14 -2.60 -15.16
N THR A 21 -0.37 -1.36 -15.08
CA THR A 21 0.39 -0.10 -15.17
C THR A 21 -0.27 0.99 -14.31
N ASP A 22 0.20 2.24 -14.36
CA ASP A 22 -0.45 3.37 -13.72
C ASP A 22 -1.82 3.59 -14.37
N MET A 23 -2.87 3.86 -13.59
CA MET A 23 -4.25 3.86 -14.07
C MET A 23 -4.53 4.98 -15.08
N GLU A 24 -3.81 6.07 -15.00
CA GLU A 24 -3.92 7.19 -15.94
C GLU A 24 -3.39 6.84 -17.33
N ASP A 25 -2.48 5.87 -17.43
CA ASP A 25 -1.83 5.47 -18.69
C ASP A 25 -2.81 4.78 -19.66
N TYR A 26 -3.91 4.18 -19.16
CA TYR A 26 -4.82 3.41 -20.02
C TYR A 26 -5.69 4.28 -20.92
N ALA A 27 -6.32 5.32 -20.37
CA ALA A 27 -7.28 6.12 -21.12
C ALA A 27 -7.14 7.62 -20.88
N PHE A 28 -6.89 8.07 -19.64
CA PHE A 28 -6.83 9.49 -19.33
C PHE A 28 -5.71 10.19 -20.12
N ILE A 29 -4.47 9.76 -19.99
CA ILE A 29 -3.33 10.37 -20.69
C ILE A 29 -3.48 10.29 -22.21
N PRO A 30 -3.87 9.13 -22.81
CA PRO A 30 -4.16 9.05 -24.23
C PRO A 30 -5.27 10.00 -24.70
N SER A 31 -6.30 10.26 -23.88
CA SER A 31 -7.37 11.21 -24.24
C SER A 31 -6.89 12.64 -24.42
N LEU A 32 -5.78 13.00 -23.76
CA LEU A 32 -5.09 14.28 -23.94
C LEU A 32 -4.14 14.28 -25.14
N GLY A 33 -3.99 13.16 -25.86
CA GLY A 33 -3.04 13.02 -26.95
C GLY A 33 -1.58 12.96 -26.50
N TYR A 34 -1.32 12.68 -25.22
CA TYR A 34 0.03 12.56 -24.67
C TYR A 34 0.46 11.11 -24.52
N THR A 35 1.76 10.91 -24.55
CA THR A 35 2.37 9.69 -23.99
C THR A 35 2.49 9.82 -22.46
N PRO A 36 2.56 8.70 -21.70
CA PRO A 36 2.82 8.77 -20.26
C PRO A 36 4.07 9.59 -19.91
N ALA A 37 5.17 9.44 -20.66
CA ALA A 37 6.39 10.19 -20.42
C ALA A 37 6.21 11.71 -20.56
N GLU A 38 5.41 12.16 -21.53
CA GLU A 38 5.11 13.58 -21.73
C GLU A 38 4.26 14.15 -20.61
N PHE A 39 3.18 13.46 -20.24
CA PHE A 39 2.28 13.91 -19.17
C PHE A 39 3.00 13.95 -17.81
N TRP A 40 3.64 12.84 -17.42
CA TRP A 40 4.37 12.78 -16.16
C TRP A 40 5.57 13.73 -16.13
N GLY A 41 6.20 13.97 -17.29
CA GLY A 41 7.26 14.98 -17.42
C GLY A 41 6.76 16.39 -17.11
N ARG A 42 5.57 16.77 -17.62
CA ARG A 42 4.92 18.07 -17.34
C ARG A 42 4.53 18.20 -15.87
N ALA A 43 3.85 17.20 -15.31
CA ALA A 43 3.41 17.21 -13.92
C ALA A 43 4.61 17.31 -12.95
N ASN A 44 5.66 16.55 -13.21
CA ASN A 44 6.87 16.58 -12.40
C ASN A 44 7.61 17.93 -12.52
N ALA A 45 7.75 18.48 -13.74
CA ALA A 45 8.38 19.78 -13.93
C ALA A 45 7.61 20.88 -13.17
N PHE A 46 6.28 20.89 -13.28
CA PHE A 46 5.44 21.82 -12.53
C PHE A 46 5.62 21.69 -11.02
N GLY A 47 5.63 20.45 -10.52
CA GLY A 47 5.88 20.17 -9.09
C GLY A 47 7.23 20.69 -8.61
N TRP A 48 8.30 20.47 -9.39
CA TRP A 48 9.65 20.95 -9.08
C TRP A 48 9.76 22.47 -9.07
N GLU A 49 9.26 23.14 -10.11
CA GLU A 49 9.31 24.59 -10.25
C GLU A 49 8.56 25.29 -9.11
N ASN A 50 7.44 24.73 -8.68
CA ASN A 50 6.58 25.31 -7.66
C ASN A 50 6.84 24.75 -6.25
N ARG A 51 7.78 23.83 -6.07
CA ARG A 51 8.03 23.11 -4.81
C ARG A 51 6.75 22.51 -4.23
N MET A 52 5.93 21.96 -5.10
CA MET A 52 4.63 21.38 -4.77
C MET A 52 4.75 19.87 -4.55
N ASP A 53 3.88 19.32 -3.68
CA ASP A 53 3.72 17.86 -3.56
C ASP A 53 3.40 17.25 -4.93
N GLY A 54 4.03 16.11 -5.26
CA GLY A 54 3.93 15.50 -6.58
C GLY A 54 2.52 15.08 -6.96
N LEU A 55 1.71 14.64 -5.98
CA LEU A 55 0.32 14.24 -6.24
C LEU A 55 -0.57 15.45 -6.48
N LEU A 56 -0.40 16.50 -5.70
CA LEU A 56 -1.10 17.76 -5.93
C LEU A 56 -0.70 18.37 -7.28
N ALA A 57 0.58 18.23 -7.66
CA ALA A 57 1.08 18.74 -8.94
C ALA A 57 0.44 18.00 -10.13
N TYR A 58 0.35 16.66 -10.09
CA TYR A 58 -0.27 15.93 -11.19
C TYR A 58 -1.79 16.19 -11.26
N MET A 59 -2.50 16.22 -10.11
CA MET A 59 -3.93 16.57 -10.11
C MET A 59 -4.17 17.97 -10.66
N TYR A 60 -3.33 18.94 -10.31
CA TYR A 60 -3.40 20.28 -10.90
C TYR A 60 -3.13 20.24 -12.40
N THR A 61 -2.12 19.50 -12.86
CA THR A 61 -1.80 19.34 -14.28
C THR A 61 -2.96 18.72 -15.06
N MET A 62 -3.67 17.73 -14.49
CA MET A 62 -4.88 17.16 -15.08
C MET A 62 -5.93 18.24 -15.36
N ILE A 63 -6.21 19.10 -14.37
CA ILE A 63 -7.17 20.20 -14.52
C ILE A 63 -6.72 21.16 -15.65
N GLN A 64 -5.43 21.56 -15.65
CA GLN A 64 -4.91 22.52 -16.62
C GLN A 64 -4.92 21.96 -18.06
N GLU A 65 -4.47 20.72 -18.24
CA GLU A 65 -4.39 20.10 -19.58
C GLU A 65 -5.79 19.81 -20.15
N CYS A 66 -6.73 19.37 -19.32
CA CYS A 66 -8.12 19.21 -19.74
C CYS A 66 -8.74 20.56 -20.14
N ALA A 67 -8.54 21.59 -19.35
CA ALA A 67 -9.04 22.94 -19.67
C ALA A 67 -8.45 23.49 -20.98
N ALA A 68 -7.14 23.30 -21.20
CA ALA A 68 -6.45 23.75 -22.42
C ALA A 68 -7.00 23.07 -23.69
N GLN A 69 -7.53 21.86 -23.56
CA GLN A 69 -8.08 21.09 -24.68
C GLN A 69 -9.61 21.08 -24.74
N ASN A 70 -10.29 21.87 -23.90
CA ASN A 70 -11.74 21.90 -23.77
C ASN A 70 -12.35 20.54 -23.45
N ILE A 71 -11.62 19.70 -22.70
CA ILE A 71 -12.10 18.42 -22.17
C ILE A 71 -12.72 18.69 -20.79
N LYS A 72 -13.96 18.28 -20.59
CA LYS A 72 -14.60 18.38 -19.27
C LYS A 72 -14.02 17.32 -18.33
N LEU A 73 -13.27 17.75 -17.34
CA LEU A 73 -12.78 16.87 -16.29
C LEU A 73 -13.86 16.71 -15.22
N ASP A 74 -14.71 15.72 -15.38
CA ASP A 74 -15.76 15.38 -14.42
C ASP A 74 -15.67 13.92 -13.98
N ARG A 75 -16.48 13.55 -12.98
CA ARG A 75 -16.51 12.20 -12.43
C ARG A 75 -16.86 11.15 -13.48
N ALA A 76 -17.80 11.47 -14.38
CA ALA A 76 -18.23 10.53 -15.41
C ALA A 76 -17.11 10.22 -16.40
N PHE A 77 -16.35 11.22 -16.81
CA PHE A 77 -15.19 11.06 -17.69
C PHE A 77 -14.10 10.19 -17.02
N LEU A 78 -13.77 10.46 -15.76
CA LEU A 78 -12.78 9.67 -15.04
C LEU A 78 -13.24 8.23 -14.79
N ASN A 79 -14.50 8.01 -14.44
CA ASN A 79 -15.06 6.66 -14.33
C ASN A 79 -14.97 5.91 -15.66
N HIS A 80 -15.29 6.58 -16.78
CA HIS A 80 -15.16 5.98 -18.12
C HIS A 80 -13.69 5.60 -18.43
N CYS A 81 -12.72 6.41 -18.02
CA CYS A 81 -11.30 6.03 -18.13
C CYS A 81 -11.00 4.71 -17.37
N GLY A 82 -11.68 4.48 -16.24
CA GLY A 82 -11.54 3.27 -15.45
C GLY A 82 -11.99 1.98 -16.16
N GLU A 83 -12.93 2.07 -17.11
CA GLU A 83 -13.40 0.91 -17.90
C GLU A 83 -12.27 0.27 -18.74
N SER A 84 -11.24 1.05 -19.07
CA SER A 84 -10.09 0.62 -19.87
C SER A 84 -9.00 -0.09 -19.07
N ILE A 85 -9.10 -0.12 -17.74
CA ILE A 85 -8.08 -0.71 -16.86
C ILE A 85 -7.91 -2.21 -17.13
N GLN A 86 -6.65 -2.62 -17.29
CA GLN A 86 -6.28 -4.01 -17.44
C GLN A 86 -5.80 -4.55 -16.10
N LEU A 87 -6.64 -5.37 -15.47
CA LEU A 87 -6.29 -6.06 -14.24
C LEU A 87 -5.33 -7.22 -14.52
N PHE A 88 -4.48 -7.54 -13.54
CA PHE A 88 -3.69 -8.75 -13.62
C PHE A 88 -4.60 -9.99 -13.70
N PRO A 89 -4.17 -11.05 -14.41
CA PRO A 89 -4.89 -12.31 -14.48
C PRO A 89 -5.20 -12.85 -13.07
N GLY A 90 -6.46 -13.24 -12.84
CA GLY A 90 -6.91 -13.81 -11.57
C GLY A 90 -7.36 -12.77 -10.52
N VAL A 91 -7.21 -11.47 -10.76
CA VAL A 91 -7.65 -10.43 -9.79
C VAL A 91 -9.18 -10.42 -9.66
N ARG A 92 -9.92 -10.59 -10.76
CA ARG A 92 -11.40 -10.59 -10.70
C ARG A 92 -11.95 -11.75 -9.87
N GLU A 93 -11.33 -12.91 -9.98
CA GLU A 93 -11.72 -14.13 -9.26
C GLU A 93 -11.16 -14.17 -7.83
N TRP A 94 -10.17 -13.35 -7.54
CA TRP A 94 -9.50 -13.32 -6.24
C TRP A 94 -10.45 -13.05 -5.09
N PHE A 95 -11.29 -12.01 -5.21
CA PHE A 95 -12.17 -11.56 -4.13
C PHE A 95 -13.15 -12.65 -3.73
N ALA A 96 -13.88 -13.23 -4.70
CA ALA A 96 -14.83 -14.31 -4.42
C ALA A 96 -14.14 -15.52 -3.80
N ARG A 97 -12.94 -15.88 -4.28
CA ARG A 97 -12.19 -17.04 -3.76
C ARG A 97 -11.73 -16.84 -2.33
N ILE A 98 -11.17 -15.66 -2.00
CA ILE A 98 -10.67 -15.41 -0.66
C ILE A 98 -11.80 -15.20 0.35
N ASN A 99 -12.93 -14.62 -0.08
CA ASN A 99 -14.13 -14.47 0.72
C ASN A 99 -14.71 -15.85 1.09
N ALA A 100 -14.91 -16.73 0.11
CA ALA A 100 -15.39 -18.10 0.36
C ALA A 100 -14.43 -18.89 1.25
N PHE A 101 -13.12 -18.70 1.08
CA PHE A 101 -12.15 -19.34 1.95
C PHE A 101 -12.24 -18.82 3.39
N GLY A 102 -12.34 -17.51 3.60
CA GLY A 102 -12.53 -16.90 4.92
C GLY A 102 -13.79 -17.42 5.59
N GLU A 103 -14.92 -17.46 4.86
CA GLU A 103 -16.19 -18.00 5.35
C GLU A 103 -16.05 -19.45 5.82
N SER A 104 -15.33 -20.29 5.07
CA SER A 104 -15.06 -21.69 5.45
C SER A 104 -14.28 -21.84 6.75
N LEU A 105 -13.56 -20.78 7.16
CA LEU A 105 -12.80 -20.72 8.40
C LEU A 105 -13.54 -19.97 9.53
N GLY A 106 -14.76 -19.49 9.29
CA GLY A 106 -15.52 -18.70 10.24
C GLY A 106 -14.97 -17.29 10.46
N VAL A 107 -14.29 -16.70 9.46
CA VAL A 107 -13.80 -15.33 9.49
C VAL A 107 -14.46 -14.50 8.41
N GLN A 108 -14.69 -13.21 8.68
CA GLN A 108 -15.12 -12.23 7.68
C GLN A 108 -13.89 -11.65 6.97
N VAL A 109 -13.88 -11.66 5.65
CA VAL A 109 -12.85 -11.00 4.85
C VAL A 109 -13.35 -9.62 4.41
N GLU A 110 -12.51 -8.62 4.50
CA GLU A 110 -12.79 -7.28 4.01
C GLU A 110 -11.63 -6.79 3.14
N HIS A 111 -11.98 -6.04 2.10
CA HIS A 111 -11.04 -5.52 1.12
C HIS A 111 -11.02 -4.00 1.15
N TYR A 112 -9.81 -3.40 1.06
CA TYR A 112 -9.59 -1.97 1.10
C TYR A 112 -8.53 -1.57 0.09
N VAL A 113 -8.73 -0.45 -0.59
CA VAL A 113 -7.69 0.16 -1.44
C VAL A 113 -7.03 1.31 -0.69
N ILE A 114 -5.70 1.42 -0.81
CA ILE A 114 -4.89 2.56 -0.37
C ILE A 114 -3.93 2.91 -1.51
N SER A 115 -4.33 3.80 -2.41
CA SER A 115 -3.65 4.09 -3.68
C SER A 115 -3.32 5.57 -3.84
N SER A 116 -2.25 5.86 -4.55
CA SER A 116 -1.91 7.22 -4.97
C SER A 116 -2.57 7.63 -6.30
N GLY A 117 -3.26 6.70 -6.97
CA GLY A 117 -4.08 6.99 -8.16
C GLY A 117 -5.43 7.61 -7.80
N LEU A 118 -6.33 7.74 -8.77
CA LEU A 118 -7.61 8.41 -8.63
C LEU A 118 -8.75 7.47 -8.28
N ARG A 119 -9.52 7.82 -7.24
CA ARG A 119 -10.70 7.10 -6.79
C ARG A 119 -11.71 6.91 -7.93
N GLU A 120 -11.96 7.95 -8.68
CA GLU A 120 -12.93 7.95 -9.77
C GLU A 120 -12.56 6.92 -10.87
N ILE A 121 -11.27 6.79 -11.17
CA ILE A 121 -10.80 5.80 -12.15
C ILE A 121 -10.94 4.38 -11.56
N ILE A 122 -10.61 4.20 -10.27
CA ILE A 122 -10.81 2.91 -9.59
C ILE A 122 -12.29 2.52 -9.58
N GLU A 123 -13.20 3.46 -9.33
CA GLU A 123 -14.66 3.23 -9.35
C GLU A 123 -15.14 2.72 -10.71
N GLY A 124 -14.50 3.13 -11.82
CA GLY A 124 -14.77 2.64 -13.17
C GLY A 124 -14.18 1.27 -13.52
N SER A 125 -13.28 0.72 -12.71
CA SER A 125 -12.49 -0.49 -13.05
C SER A 125 -13.27 -1.80 -13.10
N GLY A 126 -14.54 -1.80 -12.67
CA GLY A 126 -15.40 -2.99 -12.61
C GLY A 126 -15.07 -3.97 -11.48
N ILE A 127 -14.25 -3.54 -10.49
CA ILE A 127 -14.01 -4.26 -9.22
C ILE A 127 -14.22 -3.38 -7.98
N ALA A 128 -14.68 -2.15 -8.15
CA ALA A 128 -14.87 -1.20 -7.05
C ALA A 128 -15.84 -1.73 -5.97
N GLN A 129 -16.86 -2.49 -6.37
CA GLN A 129 -17.84 -3.10 -5.46
C GLN A 129 -17.23 -4.14 -4.51
N GLU A 130 -16.06 -4.64 -4.79
CA GLU A 130 -15.35 -5.60 -3.92
C GLU A 130 -14.75 -4.93 -2.67
N PHE A 131 -14.56 -3.61 -2.72
CA PHE A 131 -13.90 -2.87 -1.67
C PHE A 131 -14.91 -2.26 -0.70
N ARG A 132 -14.67 -2.47 0.60
CA ARG A 132 -15.41 -1.81 1.67
C ARG A 132 -15.17 -0.31 1.69
N GLU A 133 -13.93 0.11 1.40
CA GLU A 133 -13.53 1.52 1.27
C GLU A 133 -12.35 1.64 0.31
N ILE A 134 -12.35 2.74 -0.44
CA ILE A 134 -11.30 3.11 -1.38
C ILE A 134 -10.69 4.42 -0.90
N TYR A 135 -9.46 4.36 -0.39
CA TYR A 135 -8.64 5.52 -0.09
C TYR A 135 -7.71 5.77 -1.27
N ALA A 136 -8.02 6.78 -2.04
CA ALA A 136 -7.25 7.19 -3.21
C ALA A 136 -7.34 8.70 -3.36
N CYS A 137 -6.49 9.31 -4.19
CA CYS A 137 -6.66 10.71 -4.54
C CYS A 137 -8.07 10.92 -5.12
N GLU A 138 -8.72 12.02 -4.79
CA GLU A 138 -10.09 12.30 -5.20
C GLU A 138 -10.25 13.80 -5.47
N PHE A 139 -11.03 14.15 -6.49
CA PHE A 139 -11.38 15.55 -6.77
C PHE A 139 -12.61 15.99 -5.99
N TYR A 140 -12.62 17.26 -5.60
CA TYR A 140 -13.83 18.00 -5.29
C TYR A 140 -14.38 18.58 -6.58
N TYR A 141 -15.69 18.45 -6.76
CA TYR A 141 -16.42 18.91 -7.95
C TYR A 141 -17.29 20.12 -7.59
N ASN A 142 -17.28 21.13 -8.47
CA ASN A 142 -18.14 22.29 -8.33
C ASN A 142 -19.61 21.95 -8.69
N GLU A 143 -20.49 22.95 -8.63
CA GLU A 143 -21.92 22.81 -8.94
C GLU A 143 -22.19 22.38 -10.40
N ASN A 144 -21.27 22.64 -11.32
CA ASN A 144 -21.34 22.21 -12.73
C ASN A 144 -20.80 20.78 -12.95
N GLY A 145 -20.30 20.15 -11.89
CA GLY A 145 -19.67 18.83 -11.94
C GLY A 145 -18.23 18.85 -12.44
N ASP A 146 -17.57 20.02 -12.53
CA ASP A 146 -16.18 20.11 -12.95
C ASP A 146 -15.24 19.87 -11.77
N ALA A 147 -14.18 19.08 -11.97
CA ALA A 147 -13.11 18.91 -11.00
C ALA A 147 -12.38 20.24 -10.78
N CYS A 148 -12.34 20.72 -9.54
CA CYS A 148 -11.81 22.05 -9.24
C CYS A 148 -10.79 22.08 -8.11
N TRP A 149 -10.75 21.07 -7.24
CA TRP A 149 -9.83 21.02 -6.10
C TRP A 149 -9.53 19.57 -5.70
N PRO A 150 -8.33 19.25 -5.18
CA PRO A 150 -8.10 17.97 -4.53
C PRO A 150 -8.95 17.84 -3.27
N LYS A 151 -9.85 16.86 -3.22
CA LYS A 151 -10.64 16.53 -2.03
C LYS A 151 -9.84 15.68 -1.06
N LEU A 152 -9.04 14.77 -1.60
CA LEU A 152 -8.16 13.88 -0.86
C LEU A 152 -6.89 13.65 -1.69
N ASP A 153 -5.73 13.69 -1.02
CA ASP A 153 -4.48 13.17 -1.54
C ASP A 153 -4.02 11.96 -0.72
N VAL A 154 -3.45 10.96 -1.38
CA VAL A 154 -2.93 9.76 -0.76
C VAL A 154 -1.49 9.57 -1.19
N ASN A 155 -0.57 10.23 -0.49
CA ASN A 155 0.85 10.23 -0.81
C ASN A 155 1.65 9.19 0.01
N PHE A 156 2.93 9.06 -0.28
CA PHE A 156 3.83 8.05 0.30
C PHE A 156 3.89 8.08 1.83
N THR A 157 3.71 9.24 2.43
CA THR A 157 3.82 9.39 3.88
C THR A 157 2.48 9.23 4.57
N ASN A 158 1.38 9.63 3.92
CA ASN A 158 0.06 9.57 4.53
C ASN A 158 -0.69 8.25 4.30
N LYS A 159 -0.22 7.33 3.39
CA LYS A 159 -0.81 5.99 3.24
C LYS A 159 -1.02 5.28 4.59
N THR A 160 -0.10 5.46 5.53
CA THR A 160 -0.16 4.80 6.85
C THR A 160 -1.34 5.25 7.70
N GLN A 161 -1.85 6.49 7.55
CA GLN A 161 -3.03 6.93 8.31
C GLN A 161 -4.27 6.08 7.97
N PHE A 162 -4.41 5.66 6.71
CA PHE A 162 -5.57 4.87 6.28
C PHE A 162 -5.54 3.46 6.86
N VAL A 163 -4.35 2.90 7.09
CA VAL A 163 -4.22 1.66 7.84
C VAL A 163 -4.71 1.82 9.28
N TYR A 164 -4.41 2.95 9.94
CA TYR A 164 -4.95 3.26 11.27
C TYR A 164 -6.47 3.48 11.24
N ARG A 165 -7.01 4.10 10.18
CA ARG A 165 -8.47 4.25 10.01
C ARG A 165 -9.16 2.90 9.96
N ILE A 166 -8.64 1.97 9.19
CA ILE A 166 -9.16 0.59 9.09
C ILE A 166 -9.02 -0.12 10.44
N ASN A 167 -7.86 0.02 11.12
CA ASN A 167 -7.62 -0.57 12.43
C ASN A 167 -8.66 -0.13 13.46
N LYS A 168 -8.95 1.16 13.54
CA LYS A 168 -9.90 1.72 14.48
C LYS A 168 -11.36 1.62 14.02
N GLY A 169 -11.63 1.37 12.74
CA GLY A 169 -12.97 1.39 12.16
C GLY A 169 -13.51 2.79 11.89
N ILE A 170 -12.65 3.81 11.83
CA ILE A 170 -13.01 5.22 11.58
C ILE A 170 -12.71 5.52 10.12
N LEU A 171 -13.61 5.04 9.24
CA LEU A 171 -13.36 5.04 7.80
C LEU A 171 -13.55 6.43 7.17
N ASP A 172 -14.44 7.26 7.70
CA ASP A 172 -14.71 8.62 7.20
C ASP A 172 -13.49 9.53 7.42
N VAL A 173 -12.93 10.06 6.31
CA VAL A 173 -11.72 10.90 6.33
C VAL A 173 -11.93 12.23 7.06
N SER A 174 -13.16 12.73 7.19
CA SER A 174 -13.48 13.98 7.91
C SER A 174 -13.43 13.82 9.43
N ARG A 175 -13.38 12.59 9.95
CA ARG A 175 -13.40 12.30 11.39
C ARG A 175 -12.00 12.18 11.99
N ASP A 176 -11.18 13.21 11.81
CA ASP A 176 -9.78 13.21 12.25
C ASP A 176 -9.61 13.21 13.77
N LYS A 177 -10.49 13.90 14.48
CA LYS A 177 -10.46 13.92 15.94
C LYS A 177 -10.59 12.52 16.52
N GLU A 178 -11.56 11.75 16.05
CA GLU A 178 -11.79 10.38 16.50
C GLU A 178 -10.64 9.44 16.11
N LEU A 179 -10.02 9.67 14.95
CA LEU A 179 -8.84 8.93 14.55
C LEU A 179 -7.68 9.10 15.53
N ASN A 180 -7.51 10.30 16.07
CA ASN A 180 -6.42 10.64 16.98
C ASN A 180 -6.74 10.32 18.46
N ASP A 181 -8.01 10.11 18.83
CA ASP A 181 -8.39 9.71 20.18
C ASP A 181 -7.74 8.37 20.57
N SER A 182 -7.37 8.24 21.84
CA SER A 182 -6.84 6.97 22.36
C SER A 182 -7.91 5.90 22.32
N MET A 183 -7.56 4.71 21.80
CA MET A 183 -8.44 3.55 21.74
C MET A 183 -7.69 2.33 22.24
N PRO A 184 -8.23 1.59 23.24
CA PRO A 184 -7.66 0.35 23.74
C PRO A 184 -7.48 -0.68 22.60
N ASP A 185 -6.47 -1.55 22.70
CA ASP A 185 -6.15 -2.50 21.63
C ASP A 185 -7.27 -3.52 21.38
N ASP A 186 -7.98 -3.92 22.43
CA ASP A 186 -9.11 -4.84 22.38
C ASP A 186 -10.39 -4.23 21.79
N SER A 187 -10.45 -2.91 21.73
CA SER A 187 -11.59 -2.16 21.16
C SER A 187 -11.41 -1.83 19.69
N LYS A 188 -10.23 -2.12 19.12
CA LYS A 188 -9.94 -1.86 17.71
C LYS A 188 -10.71 -2.82 16.82
N ARG A 189 -11.35 -2.27 15.77
CA ARG A 189 -12.22 -3.04 14.88
C ARG A 189 -11.47 -4.16 14.15
N VAL A 190 -10.30 -3.85 13.60
CA VAL A 190 -9.43 -4.82 12.94
C VAL A 190 -8.03 -4.72 13.54
N PRO A 191 -7.60 -5.68 14.38
CA PRO A 191 -6.23 -5.70 14.89
C PRO A 191 -5.21 -5.77 13.76
N PHE A 192 -4.05 -5.16 13.92
CA PHE A 192 -2.99 -5.20 12.90
C PHE A 192 -2.58 -6.63 12.54
N THR A 193 -2.61 -7.55 13.51
CA THR A 193 -2.34 -8.99 13.31
C THR A 193 -3.28 -9.64 12.30
N ASN A 194 -4.43 -9.04 12.05
CA ASN A 194 -5.45 -9.49 11.10
C ASN A 194 -5.43 -8.69 9.79
N MET A 195 -4.36 -7.95 9.53
CA MET A 195 -4.20 -7.16 8.30
C MET A 195 -3.13 -7.74 7.40
N ILE A 196 -3.40 -7.69 6.10
CA ILE A 196 -2.48 -8.10 5.03
C ILE A 196 -2.38 -6.94 4.05
N TYR A 197 -1.20 -6.31 3.95
CA TYR A 197 -0.94 -5.23 3.01
C TYR A 197 -0.26 -5.77 1.76
N MET A 198 -0.75 -5.39 0.59
CA MET A 198 -0.22 -5.78 -0.72
C MET A 198 0.14 -4.54 -1.54
N GLY A 199 1.35 -4.48 -2.09
CA GLY A 199 1.82 -3.36 -2.91
C GLY A 199 3.06 -3.72 -3.70
N ASP A 200 3.41 -2.90 -4.71
CA ASP A 200 4.53 -3.15 -5.62
C ASP A 200 5.70 -2.17 -5.43
N GLY A 201 5.43 -0.99 -4.84
CA GLY A 201 6.27 0.17 -4.95
C GLY A 201 6.95 0.66 -3.67
N LEU A 202 7.82 1.66 -3.85
CA LEU A 202 8.48 2.34 -2.73
C LEU A 202 7.48 3.11 -1.86
N SER A 203 6.36 3.54 -2.41
CA SER A 203 5.27 4.19 -1.70
C SER A 203 4.62 3.31 -0.63
N ASP A 204 4.71 1.98 -0.78
CA ASP A 204 4.10 1.00 0.11
C ASP A 204 5.01 0.57 1.25
N VAL A 205 6.31 0.83 1.12
CA VAL A 205 7.32 0.43 2.12
C VAL A 205 6.98 0.88 3.54
N PRO A 206 6.48 2.12 3.79
CA PRO A 206 6.07 2.53 5.14
C PRO A 206 4.94 1.66 5.70
N CYS A 207 3.91 1.36 4.90
CA CYS A 207 2.80 0.50 5.29
C CYS A 207 3.26 -0.95 5.53
N MET A 208 4.07 -1.51 4.64
CA MET A 208 4.64 -2.85 4.81
C MET A 208 5.50 -2.95 6.07
N LYS A 209 6.32 -1.93 6.34
CA LYS A 209 7.12 -1.86 7.56
C LYS A 209 6.26 -1.79 8.80
N MET A 210 5.19 -1.00 8.76
CA MET A 210 4.23 -0.88 9.85
C MET A 210 3.54 -2.23 10.11
N MET A 211 3.07 -2.94 9.08
CA MET A 211 2.49 -4.29 9.24
C MET A 211 3.44 -5.19 10.00
N ARG A 212 4.71 -5.27 9.61
CA ARG A 212 5.71 -6.12 10.29
C ARG A 212 5.93 -5.74 11.75
N VAL A 213 5.97 -4.45 12.05
CA VAL A 213 6.19 -3.97 13.43
C VAL A 213 5.03 -4.34 14.34
N TYR A 214 3.80 -4.28 13.84
CA TYR A 214 2.59 -4.56 14.62
C TYR A 214 2.04 -5.98 14.46
N GLY A 215 2.79 -6.88 13.81
CA GLY A 215 2.43 -8.30 13.70
C GLY A 215 1.48 -8.65 12.56
N GLY A 216 1.16 -7.72 11.67
CA GLY A 216 0.43 -7.96 10.42
C GLY A 216 1.32 -8.57 9.33
N GLN A 217 0.76 -8.78 8.16
CA GLN A 217 1.46 -9.36 7.01
C GLN A 217 1.64 -8.33 5.90
N ALA A 218 2.72 -8.48 5.12
CA ALA A 218 2.97 -7.65 3.95
C ALA A 218 3.43 -8.52 2.78
N ILE A 219 2.85 -8.29 1.61
CA ILE A 219 3.15 -9.00 0.36
C ILE A 219 3.62 -7.99 -0.68
N ALA A 220 4.84 -8.14 -1.16
CA ALA A 220 5.33 -7.38 -2.29
C ALA A 220 4.93 -8.07 -3.60
N VAL A 221 4.27 -7.30 -4.49
CA VAL A 221 3.86 -7.75 -5.82
C VAL A 221 4.87 -7.24 -6.85
N TYR A 222 5.15 -8.00 -7.90
CA TYR A 222 6.00 -7.55 -9.01
C TYR A 222 5.68 -8.33 -10.28
N GLN A 223 5.91 -7.69 -11.43
CA GLN A 223 5.77 -8.33 -12.74
C GLN A 223 6.97 -9.22 -13.04
N ALA A 224 6.72 -10.47 -13.47
CA ALA A 224 7.78 -11.45 -13.77
C ALA A 224 8.70 -11.02 -14.94
N SER A 225 8.22 -10.15 -15.85
CA SER A 225 9.00 -9.61 -16.98
C SER A 225 10.09 -8.62 -16.58
N ASN A 226 10.04 -8.04 -15.40
CA ASN A 226 11.05 -7.11 -14.88
C ASN A 226 12.28 -7.82 -14.28
N ARG A 227 12.52 -9.06 -14.65
CA ARG A 227 13.57 -9.94 -14.15
C ARG A 227 14.99 -9.64 -14.66
N GLN A 228 15.41 -8.43 -14.80
CA GLN A 228 16.86 -8.20 -14.92
C GLN A 228 17.48 -8.07 -13.52
N GLY A 229 17.87 -9.21 -12.94
CA GLY A 229 18.80 -9.29 -11.82
C GLY A 229 18.26 -9.70 -10.46
N ARG A 230 16.99 -10.15 -10.30
CA ARG A 230 16.50 -10.68 -9.03
C ARG A 230 15.74 -11.99 -9.25
N THR A 231 16.15 -13.03 -8.54
CA THR A 231 15.44 -14.31 -8.48
C THR A 231 14.01 -14.04 -8.01
N GLY A 232 13.04 -14.35 -8.88
CA GLY A 232 11.63 -14.12 -8.62
C GLY A 232 11.11 -15.01 -7.51
N GLY A 233 10.46 -14.40 -6.56
CA GLY A 233 9.72 -14.98 -5.46
C GLY A 233 9.04 -13.86 -4.71
N PHE A 234 7.93 -14.10 -4.04
CA PHE A 234 7.38 -13.15 -3.09
C PHE A 234 8.46 -12.84 -2.06
N HIS A 235 8.99 -11.63 -2.08
CA HIS A 235 10.00 -11.25 -1.12
C HIS A 235 9.29 -10.66 0.09
N PHE A 236 9.10 -11.48 1.13
CA PHE A 236 8.86 -10.90 2.44
C PHE A 236 10.12 -10.12 2.79
N PRO A 237 10.03 -8.84 3.20
CA PRO A 237 11.18 -8.13 3.72
C PRO A 237 11.55 -8.72 5.09
N GLY A 238 12.13 -9.93 5.07
CA GLY A 238 12.71 -10.62 6.20
C GLY A 238 14.20 -10.34 6.20
N ARG A 239 14.71 -9.77 7.29
CA ARG A 239 16.11 -9.60 7.67
C ARG A 239 17.04 -9.28 6.49
N LEU A 240 17.45 -8.03 6.36
CA LEU A 240 18.63 -7.69 5.54
C LEU A 240 19.79 -8.56 6.03
N PRO A 241 20.47 -9.35 5.16
CA PRO A 241 21.73 -9.96 5.54
C PRO A 241 22.68 -8.82 5.90
N GLY A 242 23.31 -8.90 7.06
CA GLY A 242 24.40 -8.04 7.44
C GLY A 242 25.54 -8.20 6.43
N GLY A 243 25.54 -7.38 5.39
CA GLY A 243 26.58 -7.29 4.39
C GLY A 243 27.45 -6.08 4.71
N HIS A 244 28.65 -6.32 5.23
CA HIS A 244 29.76 -5.39 5.07
C HIS A 244 30.05 -5.26 3.57
N GLY A 245 29.61 -4.17 2.96
CA GLY A 245 29.88 -3.83 1.57
C GLY A 245 30.25 -2.37 1.47
N ALA A 246 31.52 -2.12 1.09
CA ALA A 246 32.08 -0.82 0.83
C ALA A 246 31.18 -0.01 -0.11
N GLY A 247 30.83 1.21 0.30
CA GLY A 247 30.07 2.17 -0.51
C GLY A 247 30.88 2.67 -1.70
N PRO A 248 30.24 3.08 -2.80
CA PRO A 248 30.91 3.67 -3.93
C PRO A 248 31.46 5.08 -3.56
N HIS A 249 32.72 5.32 -3.95
CA HIS A 249 33.42 6.58 -3.84
C HIS A 249 32.60 7.77 -4.38
N ARG A 250 32.42 8.80 -3.56
CA ARG A 250 32.06 10.14 -4.01
C ARG A 250 33.33 10.88 -4.47
N PRO A 251 33.29 11.64 -5.57
CA PRO A 251 34.40 12.51 -5.94
C PRO A 251 34.43 13.78 -5.05
N GLY A 252 35.55 14.04 -4.55
CA GLY A 252 36.27 15.18 -3.98
C GLY A 252 35.49 16.44 -3.55
N HIS A 253 35.48 16.67 -2.22
CA HIS A 253 35.50 18.02 -1.65
C HIS A 253 36.91 18.28 -1.05
N PRO A 254 37.44 19.53 -1.13
CA PRO A 254 38.74 19.87 -0.62
C PRO A 254 38.78 19.89 0.93
N PRO A 255 39.98 19.77 1.55
CA PRO A 255 40.12 19.63 2.98
C PRO A 255 39.90 20.94 3.72
N GLU A 256 39.04 20.94 4.73
CA GLU A 256 38.98 21.98 5.76
C GLU A 256 39.88 21.61 6.94
N ASN A 257 40.56 22.61 7.45
CA ASN A 257 41.66 22.57 8.42
C ASN A 257 41.25 22.10 9.82
N ASP A 258 42.14 21.30 10.40
CA ASP A 258 42.26 20.99 11.82
C ASP A 258 42.41 22.26 12.68
N HIS A 259 41.62 22.37 13.75
CA HIS A 259 42.08 22.96 15.02
C HIS A 259 41.19 22.56 16.22
N HIS A 260 41.87 21.89 17.17
CA HIS A 260 41.61 21.84 18.62
C HIS A 260 40.56 20.86 19.19
N ARG A 261 41.11 19.72 19.67
CA ARG A 261 40.65 19.02 20.87
C ARG A 261 41.09 19.75 22.14
N PRO A 262 40.35 19.64 23.26
CA PRO A 262 40.86 18.81 24.34
C PRO A 262 39.88 17.80 24.93
N ALA A 263 40.43 16.77 25.54
CA ALA A 263 39.81 15.64 26.16
C ALA A 263 39.16 15.98 27.52
N ALA A 264 38.04 15.33 27.84
CA ALA A 264 37.64 15.03 29.21
C ALA A 264 36.80 13.76 29.22
N GLY A 265 37.24 12.80 30.04
CA GLY A 265 36.61 11.51 30.23
C GLY A 265 35.34 11.61 31.08
N GLY A 266 34.41 10.73 30.81
CA GLY A 266 33.21 10.52 31.59
C GLY A 266 32.64 9.13 31.31
N GLN A 267 32.80 8.26 32.29
CA GLN A 267 32.23 6.89 32.29
C GLN A 267 30.70 6.96 32.30
N GLN A 268 30.06 6.27 31.36
CA GLN A 268 28.62 6.03 31.41
C GLN A 268 28.33 4.78 32.26
N PRO A 269 27.30 4.83 33.12
CA PRO A 269 26.84 3.68 33.86
C PRO A 269 26.00 2.74 32.99
N PRO A 270 25.93 1.42 33.32
CA PRO A 270 25.22 0.44 32.53
C PRO A 270 23.68 0.59 32.64
N ALA A 271 22.99 0.38 31.54
CA ALA A 271 21.54 0.39 31.44
C ALA A 271 20.90 -0.80 32.18
N PRO A 272 19.74 -0.60 32.85
CA PRO A 272 19.07 -1.68 33.55
C PRO A 272 18.36 -2.66 32.58
N GLN A 273 18.63 -3.93 32.75
CA GLN A 273 17.91 -5.01 32.06
C GLN A 273 16.53 -5.20 32.72
N HIS A 274 15.48 -4.69 32.11
CA HIS A 274 14.10 -5.07 32.44
C HIS A 274 13.60 -6.13 31.45
N ARG A 275 13.80 -7.40 31.84
CA ARG A 275 12.98 -8.50 31.31
C ARG A 275 11.55 -8.37 31.87
N ARG A 276 10.61 -7.89 31.10
CA ARG A 276 9.20 -8.10 31.36
C ARG A 276 8.72 -9.28 30.54
N ARG A 277 8.38 -10.36 31.24
CA ARG A 277 7.51 -11.44 30.73
C ARG A 277 6.10 -10.83 30.61
N CYS A 278 5.62 -10.61 29.39
CA CYS A 278 4.19 -10.45 29.14
C CYS A 278 3.58 -11.84 29.01
N ALA A 279 2.71 -12.18 29.94
CA ALA A 279 1.80 -13.30 29.78
C ALA A 279 0.70 -12.89 28.80
N SER A 280 0.66 -13.52 27.62
CA SER A 280 -0.40 -13.34 26.65
C SER A 280 -1.57 -14.27 27.00
N GLN A 281 -2.66 -13.71 27.46
CA GLN A 281 -3.99 -14.30 27.35
C GLN A 281 -4.92 -13.29 26.69
N SER A 282 -5.01 -13.37 25.39
CA SER A 282 -6.14 -12.85 24.60
C SER A 282 -6.14 -13.63 23.30
N GLY A 283 -7.25 -14.34 23.03
CA GLY A 283 -7.44 -15.19 21.86
C GLY A 283 -7.65 -14.36 20.59
N GLY A 284 -6.59 -13.74 20.08
CA GLY A 284 -6.56 -13.16 18.74
C GLY A 284 -6.15 -14.23 17.73
N ALA A 285 -6.81 -14.27 16.58
CA ALA A 285 -6.39 -15.11 15.46
C ALA A 285 -5.02 -14.59 14.97
N VAL A 286 -4.00 -15.43 15.04
CA VAL A 286 -2.63 -15.10 14.62
C VAL A 286 -2.35 -15.78 13.29
N LEU A 287 -1.98 -15.00 12.28
CA LEU A 287 -1.45 -15.51 11.01
C LEU A 287 0.03 -15.89 11.20
N ASN A 288 0.33 -17.17 11.20
CA ASN A 288 1.72 -17.66 11.17
C ASN A 288 2.08 -18.05 9.74
N THR A 289 3.25 -17.62 9.28
CA THR A 289 3.83 -18.02 8.00
C THR A 289 4.85 -19.12 8.22
N GLU A 290 4.59 -20.30 7.69
CA GLU A 290 5.57 -21.41 7.63
C GLU A 290 5.86 -21.74 6.17
N TYR A 291 7.13 -22.00 5.86
CA TYR A 291 7.56 -22.45 4.54
C TYR A 291 7.63 -23.97 4.52
N LEU A 292 6.74 -24.59 3.75
CA LEU A 292 6.82 -26.03 3.48
C LEU A 292 7.40 -26.24 2.06
N ASN A 293 8.52 -26.96 2.00
CA ASN A 293 9.10 -27.46 0.77
C ASN A 293 8.38 -28.76 0.38
N ASP A 294 7.37 -28.70 -0.49
CA ASP A 294 6.74 -29.90 -1.02
C ASP A 294 7.52 -30.39 -2.25
N ARG A 295 8.39 -31.37 -2.03
CA ARG A 295 9.21 -32.00 -3.07
C ARG A 295 8.41 -32.87 -4.05
N LYS A 296 7.10 -33.08 -3.84
CA LYS A 296 6.29 -34.02 -4.65
C LYS A 296 5.55 -33.37 -5.82
N THR A 297 5.30 -32.09 -5.79
CA THR A 297 4.45 -31.40 -6.78
C THR A 297 5.21 -30.52 -7.76
N GLY A 298 6.50 -30.33 -7.61
CA GLY A 298 7.30 -29.43 -8.47
C GLY A 298 6.90 -27.95 -8.36
N ALA A 299 6.07 -27.59 -7.38
CA ALA A 299 5.69 -26.23 -7.11
C ALA A 299 6.78 -25.57 -6.25
N GLU A 300 7.54 -24.68 -6.85
CA GLU A 300 8.53 -23.87 -6.15
C GLU A 300 7.81 -22.91 -5.19
N ASN A 301 7.99 -23.15 -3.87
CA ASN A 301 7.78 -22.25 -2.74
C ASN A 301 6.53 -21.32 -2.81
N ALA A 302 5.34 -21.86 -2.62
CA ALA A 302 4.18 -21.05 -2.30
C ALA A 302 4.19 -20.71 -0.79
N PRO A 303 3.96 -19.45 -0.40
CA PRO A 303 3.82 -19.10 1.01
C PRO A 303 2.58 -19.78 1.60
N VAL A 304 2.76 -20.40 2.76
CA VAL A 304 1.69 -21.03 3.54
C VAL A 304 1.29 -20.05 4.64
N PHE A 305 0.02 -19.64 4.66
CA PHE A 305 -0.53 -18.85 5.75
C PHE A 305 -1.31 -19.77 6.69
N SER A 306 -0.90 -19.82 7.95
CA SER A 306 -1.70 -20.46 8.99
C SER A 306 -2.59 -19.40 9.66
N VAL A 307 -3.89 -19.48 9.42
CA VAL A 307 -4.86 -18.50 9.95
C VAL A 307 -5.30 -18.85 11.37
N PHE A 308 -5.05 -20.10 11.80
CA PHE A 308 -5.32 -20.58 13.18
C PHE A 308 -4.39 -21.73 13.50
N PRO A 309 -4.18 -22.08 14.78
CA PRO A 309 -3.47 -23.29 15.16
C PRO A 309 -4.09 -24.52 14.47
N GLY A 310 -3.36 -25.15 13.56
CA GLY A 310 -3.76 -26.37 12.85
C GLY A 310 -4.47 -26.21 11.50
N LYS A 311 -4.66 -25.00 10.97
CA LYS A 311 -5.20 -24.78 9.62
C LYS A 311 -4.30 -23.85 8.80
N SER A 312 -3.79 -24.35 7.67
CA SER A 312 -2.88 -23.61 6.78
C SER A 312 -3.58 -23.22 5.48
N LEU A 313 -3.39 -21.96 5.08
CA LEU A 313 -3.83 -21.43 3.80
C LEU A 313 -2.69 -21.53 2.79
N TYR A 314 -2.89 -22.27 1.69
CA TYR A 314 -1.99 -22.31 0.55
C TYR A 314 -2.50 -21.33 -0.50
N LEU A 315 -1.79 -20.20 -0.67
CA LEU A 315 -2.03 -19.26 -1.75
C LEU A 315 -1.06 -19.59 -2.88
N GLN A 316 -1.50 -20.40 -3.85
CA GLN A 316 -0.72 -20.68 -5.03
C GLN A 316 -1.03 -19.63 -6.10
N TYR A 317 -0.15 -18.65 -6.28
CA TYR A 317 -0.20 -17.71 -7.38
C TYR A 317 0.66 -18.20 -8.53
N ARG A 318 0.04 -18.50 -9.66
CA ARG A 318 0.69 -18.43 -10.97
C ARG A 318 0.20 -17.13 -11.61
N PHE A 319 1.05 -16.12 -11.64
CA PHE A 319 0.92 -15.08 -12.64
C PHE A 319 1.64 -15.59 -13.90
N CYS A 320 0.87 -15.80 -14.96
CA CYS A 320 1.41 -16.14 -16.29
C CYS A 320 2.07 -14.92 -16.92
#